data_4a0184c67d47a45b1250d6e5b21a8fbd
#
_entry.id   4a0184c67d47a45b1250d6e5b21a8fbd
#
_cell.length_a   1.000
_cell.length_b   1.000
_cell.length_c   1.000
_cell.angle_alpha   90.00
_cell.angle_beta   90.00
_cell.angle_gamma   90.00
#
_symmetry.space_group_name_H-M   'P 1'
#
loop_
_entity.id
_entity.type
_entity.pdbx_description
1 polymer ?
#
loop_
_entity_poly.entity_id
_entity_poly.type
_entity_poly.pdbx_seq_one_letter_code
_entity_poly.pdbx_strand_id
1 'polypeptide(L)'
;FLNDFDISKKSAFFFGTEKEGLSEQVLSQADTFLKIPMVGFTESLNISVAVAIVLQQLTDRLRRSDLRWQLTEEERYDTLVHWTKQSIRNVNDVLKRYEEIKDTL
;
A
#
# COMPACT_ATOMS: atom_id res chain seq x y z
N PHE A 1 3.45 -11.64 16.13
CA PHE A 1 4.57 -10.71 15.89
C PHE A 1 4.81 -10.51 14.41
N LEU A 2 5.51 -9.42 14.06
CA LEU A 2 5.84 -9.08 12.66
C LEU A 2 6.55 -10.24 11.92
N ASN A 3 7.42 -10.96 12.60
CA ASN A 3 8.16 -12.08 12.01
C ASN A 3 7.26 -13.24 11.59
N ASP A 4 6.14 -13.43 12.27
CA ASP A 4 5.22 -14.55 12.07
C ASP A 4 4.03 -14.18 11.17
N PHE A 5 3.98 -12.94 10.67
CA PHE A 5 2.88 -12.47 9.84
C PHE A 5 2.80 -13.26 8.52
N ASP A 6 1.60 -13.73 8.18
CA ASP A 6 1.34 -14.46 6.93
C ASP A 6 1.30 -13.50 5.74
N ILE A 7 2.31 -13.57 4.88
CA ILE A 7 2.46 -12.76 3.66
C ILE A 7 1.75 -13.36 2.43
N SER A 8 1.07 -14.49 2.56
CA SER A 8 0.43 -15.17 1.43
C SER A 8 -0.85 -14.50 0.96
N LYS A 9 -1.44 -13.64 1.79
CA LYS A 9 -2.69 -12.94 1.51
C LYS A 9 -2.48 -11.46 1.29
N LYS A 10 -3.28 -10.87 0.40
CA LYS A 10 -3.36 -9.41 0.26
C LYS A 10 -3.81 -8.80 1.58
N SER A 11 -3.09 -7.81 2.07
CA SER A 11 -3.33 -7.21 3.37
C SER A 11 -3.27 -5.70 3.30
N ALA A 12 -4.15 -5.04 4.05
CA ALA A 12 -4.12 -3.61 4.31
C ALA A 12 -3.64 -3.35 5.73
N PHE A 13 -2.68 -2.46 5.90
CA PHE A 13 -2.09 -2.12 7.19
C PHE A 13 -2.57 -0.76 7.65
N PHE A 14 -3.09 -0.71 8.87
CA PHE A 14 -3.53 0.51 9.53
C PHE A 14 -2.59 0.81 10.70
N PHE A 15 -2.12 2.05 10.75
CA PHE A 15 -1.22 2.51 11.81
C PHE A 15 -1.92 3.59 12.62
N GLY A 16 -1.80 3.51 13.93
CA GLY A 16 -2.38 4.48 14.85
C GLY A 16 -1.58 5.76 14.95
N THR A 17 -2.21 6.83 15.40
CA THR A 17 -1.53 8.08 15.74
C THR A 17 -0.68 7.93 17.00
N GLU A 18 0.30 8.81 17.18
CA GLU A 18 1.16 8.79 18.38
C GLU A 18 0.39 9.03 19.70
N LYS A 19 -0.68 9.83 19.64
CA LYS A 19 -1.45 10.21 20.83
C LYS A 19 -2.58 9.24 21.14
N GLU A 20 -3.33 8.84 20.13
CA GLU A 20 -4.61 8.13 20.31
C GLU A 20 -4.54 6.66 19.87
N GLY A 21 -3.47 6.26 19.15
CA GLY A 21 -3.39 4.94 18.58
C GLY A 21 -4.39 4.73 17.44
N LEU A 22 -4.87 3.51 17.28
CA LEU A 22 -5.91 3.14 16.32
C LEU A 22 -7.30 3.44 16.91
N SER A 23 -8.21 3.95 16.07
CA SER A 23 -9.61 4.15 16.49
C SER A 23 -10.32 2.83 16.78
N GLU A 24 -11.32 2.86 17.66
CA GLU A 24 -12.15 1.68 17.97
C GLU A 24 -12.80 1.09 16.73
N GLN A 25 -13.18 1.93 15.77
CA GLN A 25 -13.76 1.49 14.51
C GLN A 25 -12.79 0.62 13.71
N VAL A 26 -11.52 1.00 13.62
CA VAL A 26 -10.48 0.21 12.95
C VAL A 26 -10.20 -1.06 13.75
N LEU A 27 -10.06 -0.96 15.06
CA LEU A 27 -9.79 -2.11 15.94
C LEU A 27 -10.89 -3.17 15.84
N SER A 28 -12.15 -2.76 15.77
CA SER A 28 -13.30 -3.68 15.70
C SER A 28 -13.42 -4.40 14.34
N GLN A 29 -12.85 -3.86 13.29
CA GLN A 29 -12.90 -4.42 11.95
C GLN A 29 -11.59 -5.12 11.52
N ALA A 30 -10.56 -5.04 12.33
CA ALA A 30 -9.28 -5.66 12.04
C ALA A 30 -9.36 -7.19 12.16
N ASP A 31 -8.88 -7.88 11.12
CA ASP A 31 -8.80 -9.35 11.12
C ASP A 31 -7.68 -9.85 12.05
N THR A 32 -6.62 -9.07 12.21
CA THR A 32 -5.48 -9.42 13.05
C THR A 32 -4.70 -8.18 13.49
N PHE A 33 -3.91 -8.35 14.54
CA PHE A 33 -3.05 -7.31 15.08
C PHE A 33 -1.59 -7.69 14.86
N LEU A 34 -0.81 -6.71 14.40
CA LEU A 34 0.61 -6.86 14.17
C LEU A 34 1.40 -6.13 15.25
N LYS A 35 2.40 -6.79 15.80
CA LYS A 35 3.27 -6.20 16.81
C LYS A 35 4.73 -6.30 16.39
N ILE A 36 5.43 -5.17 16.43
CA ILE A 36 6.88 -5.12 16.28
C ILE A 36 7.51 -5.54 17.62
N PRO A 37 8.38 -6.57 17.64
CA PRO A 37 9.06 -6.95 18.86
C PRO A 37 9.99 -5.81 19.31
N MET A 38 9.88 -5.42 20.58
CA MET A 38 10.67 -4.35 21.17
C MET A 38 11.38 -4.84 22.43
N VAL A 39 12.53 -4.28 22.68
CA VAL A 39 13.33 -4.50 23.91
C VAL A 39 13.65 -3.15 24.56
N GLY A 40 13.70 -3.15 25.88
CA GLY A 40 13.98 -1.95 26.67
C GLY A 40 12.73 -1.27 27.20
N PHE A 41 12.88 -0.01 27.61
CA PHE A 41 11.82 0.76 28.28
C PHE A 41 10.82 1.44 27.33
N THR A 42 11.12 1.51 26.02
CA THR A 42 10.27 2.17 25.04
C THR A 42 9.08 1.29 24.71
N GLU A 43 7.88 1.79 24.97
CA GLU A 43 6.63 1.07 24.70
C GLU A 43 6.11 1.26 23.27
N SER A 44 6.53 2.34 22.60
CA SER A 44 6.08 2.67 21.26
C SER A 44 7.19 3.24 20.39
N LEU A 45 7.03 3.10 19.08
CA LEU A 45 7.88 3.71 18.06
C LEU A 45 7.14 4.92 17.44
N ASN A 46 7.91 5.88 16.95
CA ASN A 46 7.37 6.88 16.04
C ASN A 46 6.67 6.17 14.87
N ILE A 47 5.51 6.69 14.46
CA ILE A 47 4.68 6.06 13.42
C ILE A 47 5.45 5.85 12.11
N SER A 48 6.25 6.82 11.68
CA SER A 48 7.06 6.71 10.46
C SER A 48 8.07 5.58 10.55
N VAL A 49 8.67 5.40 11.71
CA VAL A 49 9.62 4.30 11.98
C VAL A 49 8.89 2.96 11.98
N ALA A 50 7.74 2.87 12.62
CA ALA A 50 6.94 1.66 12.65
C ALA A 50 6.50 1.24 11.25
N VAL A 51 6.02 2.17 10.43
CA VAL A 51 5.65 1.94 9.02
C VAL A 51 6.85 1.44 8.23
N ALA A 52 8.00 2.11 8.36
CA ALA A 52 9.21 1.72 7.63
C ALA A 52 9.68 0.30 7.99
N ILE A 53 9.69 -0.05 9.27
CA ILE A 53 10.08 -1.40 9.73
C ILE A 53 9.13 -2.45 9.17
N VAL A 54 7.82 -2.25 9.29
CA VAL A 54 6.81 -3.20 8.83
C VAL A 54 6.91 -3.40 7.32
N LEU A 55 6.90 -2.33 6.55
CA LEU A 55 6.94 -2.40 5.09
C LEU A 55 8.25 -2.99 4.58
N GLN A 56 9.38 -2.58 5.14
CA GLN A 56 10.69 -3.10 4.74
C GLN A 56 10.76 -4.61 4.97
N GLN A 57 10.39 -5.08 6.14
CA GLN A 57 10.48 -6.50 6.49
C GLN A 57 9.50 -7.35 5.68
N LEU A 58 8.27 -6.92 5.54
CA LEU A 58 7.26 -7.69 4.81
C LEU A 58 7.54 -7.73 3.30
N THR A 59 7.97 -6.61 2.71
CA THR A 59 8.33 -6.56 1.29
C THR A 59 9.60 -7.35 0.99
N ASP A 60 10.59 -7.36 1.87
CA ASP A 60 11.79 -8.17 1.71
C ASP A 60 11.45 -9.68 1.76
N ARG A 61 10.64 -10.10 2.72
CA ARG A 61 10.14 -11.48 2.80
C ARG A 61 9.35 -11.87 1.55
N LEU A 62 8.49 -10.97 1.07
CA LEU A 62 7.67 -11.20 -0.11
C LEU A 62 8.52 -11.37 -1.37
N ARG A 63 9.54 -10.51 -1.55
CA ARG A 63 10.48 -10.59 -2.69
C ARG A 63 11.33 -11.86 -2.71
N ARG A 64 11.63 -12.41 -1.54
CA ARG A 64 12.42 -13.65 -1.39
C ARG A 64 11.54 -14.90 -1.41
N SER A 65 10.23 -14.75 -1.39
CA SER A 65 9.30 -15.87 -1.43
C SER A 65 9.01 -16.31 -2.87
N ASP A 66 8.44 -17.49 -3.01
CA ASP A 66 7.92 -18.01 -4.28
C ASP A 66 6.49 -17.52 -4.58
N LEU A 67 5.97 -16.62 -3.77
CA LEU A 67 4.63 -16.05 -3.94
C LEU A 67 4.59 -15.13 -5.15
N ARG A 68 3.50 -15.21 -5.90
CA ARG A 68 3.22 -14.28 -6.99
C ARG A 68 2.69 -12.96 -6.42
N TRP A 69 3.58 -12.02 -6.18
CA TRP A 69 3.27 -10.71 -5.57
C TRP A 69 3.20 -9.56 -6.58
N GLN A 70 3.77 -9.74 -7.77
CA GLN A 70 3.74 -8.71 -8.80
C GLN A 70 2.33 -8.53 -9.33
N LEU A 71 2.04 -7.31 -9.79
CA LEU A 71 0.84 -7.02 -10.56
C LEU A 71 0.81 -7.89 -11.83
N THR A 72 -0.39 -8.29 -12.24
CA THR A 72 -0.59 -8.84 -13.59
C THR A 72 -0.29 -7.77 -14.65
N GLU A 73 -0.09 -8.17 -15.89
CA GLU A 73 0.10 -7.20 -16.98
C GLU A 73 -1.11 -6.26 -17.13
N GLU A 74 -2.31 -6.76 -16.94
CA GLU A 74 -3.54 -5.95 -16.95
C GLU A 74 -3.57 -4.94 -15.81
N GLU A 75 -3.36 -5.39 -14.57
CA GLU A 75 -3.31 -4.52 -13.38
C GLU A 75 -2.20 -3.46 -13.51
N ARG A 76 -1.04 -3.85 -14.04
CA ARG A 76 0.07 -2.94 -14.28
C ARG A 76 -0.30 -1.87 -15.31
N TYR A 77 -0.94 -2.27 -16.41
CA TYR A 77 -1.39 -1.35 -17.45
C TYR A 77 -2.43 -0.36 -16.92
N ASP A 78 -3.45 -0.84 -16.22
CA ASP A 78 -4.50 -0.01 -15.63
C ASP A 78 -3.94 0.99 -14.62
N THR A 79 -3.03 0.54 -13.77
CA THR A 79 -2.36 1.40 -12.79
C THR A 79 -1.52 2.48 -13.49
N LEU A 80 -0.78 2.11 -14.53
CA LEU A 80 0.03 3.04 -15.31
C LEU A 80 -0.84 4.09 -16.01
N VAL A 81 -1.93 3.68 -16.64
CA VAL A 81 -2.89 4.58 -17.28
C VAL A 81 -3.49 5.55 -16.24
N HIS A 82 -3.91 5.02 -15.09
CA HIS A 82 -4.47 5.83 -14.01
C HIS A 82 -3.48 6.90 -13.52
N TRP A 83 -2.26 6.52 -13.22
CA TRP A 83 -1.23 7.45 -12.75
C TRP A 83 -0.82 8.46 -13.81
N THR A 84 -0.71 8.03 -15.07
CA THR A 84 -0.42 8.94 -16.19
C THR A 84 -1.51 9.99 -16.32
N LYS A 85 -2.79 9.60 -16.26
CA LYS A 85 -3.91 10.55 -16.29
C LYS A 85 -3.87 11.55 -15.12
N GLN A 86 -3.49 11.10 -13.92
CA GLN A 86 -3.36 12.00 -12.76
C GLN A 86 -2.19 12.98 -12.89
N SER A 87 -1.12 12.60 -13.60
CA SER A 87 0.07 13.45 -13.76
C SER A 87 -0.05 14.50 -14.88
N ILE A 88 -1.02 14.34 -15.78
CA ILE A 88 -1.25 15.27 -16.89
C ILE A 88 -2.25 16.33 -16.48
N ARG A 89 -1.85 17.61 -16.58
CA ARG A 89 -2.74 18.73 -16.37
C ARG A 89 -3.78 18.79 -17.50
N ASN A 90 -5.05 18.97 -17.15
CA ASN A 90 -6.18 19.03 -18.09
C ASN A 90 -6.29 17.77 -18.99
N VAL A 91 -6.06 16.59 -18.43
CA VAL A 91 -6.08 15.32 -19.16
C VAL A 91 -7.37 15.09 -19.95
N ASN A 92 -8.52 15.52 -19.45
CA ASN A 92 -9.82 15.37 -20.13
C ASN A 92 -9.88 16.14 -21.45
N ASP A 93 -9.31 17.35 -21.49
CA ASP A 93 -9.24 18.15 -22.73
C ASP A 93 -8.27 17.52 -23.74
N VAL A 94 -7.17 16.94 -23.27
CA VAL A 94 -6.22 16.22 -24.11
C VAL A 94 -6.87 14.98 -24.72
N LEU A 95 -7.58 14.18 -23.92
CA LEU A 95 -8.28 12.98 -24.39
C LEU A 95 -9.37 13.32 -25.40
N LYS A 96 -10.15 14.36 -25.13
CA LYS A 96 -11.20 14.83 -26.06
C LYS A 96 -10.62 15.22 -27.43
N ARG A 97 -9.54 16.00 -27.45
CA ARG A 97 -8.85 16.36 -28.70
C ARG A 97 -8.31 15.13 -29.44
N TYR A 98 -7.81 14.15 -28.71
CA TYR A 98 -7.31 12.92 -29.32
C TYR A 98 -8.45 12.13 -29.98
N GLU A 99 -9.60 12.02 -29.35
CA GLU A 99 -10.78 11.36 -29.91
C GLU A 99 -11.29 12.08 -31.17
N GLU A 100 -11.37 13.42 -31.14
CA GLU A 100 -11.76 14.24 -32.29
C GLU A 100 -10.82 14.03 -33.50
N ILE A 101 -9.50 13.92 -33.28
CA ILE A 101 -8.52 13.67 -34.33
C ILE A 101 -8.63 12.24 -34.86
N LYS A 102 -8.83 11.25 -33.97
CA LYS A 102 -8.96 9.85 -34.35
C LYS A 102 -10.16 9.61 -35.26
N ASP A 103 -11.29 10.28 -35.01
CA ASP A 103 -12.51 10.17 -35.79
C ASP A 103 -12.39 10.86 -37.17
N THR A 104 -11.35 11.68 -37.37
CA THR A 104 -11.07 12.38 -38.63
C THR A 104 -10.05 11.65 -39.51
N LEU A 105 -9.37 10.64 -38.99
CA LEU A 105 -8.41 9.80 -39.70
C LEU A 105 -9.08 8.54 -40.26
#